data_ba433fe4f4568ace63b4c324c4cf072f
#
_entry.id   ba433fe4f4568ace63b4c324c4cf072f
#
_cell.length_a   1.000
_cell.length_b   1.000
_cell.length_c   1.000
_cell.angle_alpha   90.00
_cell.angle_beta   90.00
_cell.angle_gamma   90.00
#
_symmetry.space_group_name_H-M   'P 1'
#
loop_
_entity.id
_entity.type
_entity.pdbx_description
1 polymer ?
#
loop_
_entity_poly.entity_id
_entity_poly.type
_entity_poly.pdbx_seq_one_letter_code
_entity_poly.pdbx_strand_id
1 'polypeptide(L)'
;MSRKHKKVLRKNITLIMCALIGTIVVVYGVGMILFRGYVKEIANIASRTFDFYGNELDQKMNGINTQLVNTLLNNKSIREIEEMDLNTEDNSVVYSIAEQNELKQYFQAMAINYGDEYHFWFYNKDKDIFLITGDDEYLQKELFKGHIRTVASEEQIPITEKRKWFVQDVQGTLFLTTTFCLKNNYVGCWIRPEKICASFRETEEDTLSFFIRDLSTGVHYLENSSASGSMFQKNENIQENSSSHYWEYEFENANVSIGIDVSDKIKKSAGTYEILMGITTVLICFMCIGAFYYFRHYVQKPLYIFEENLRKFQETGELEQNNYYEEFENVGEIWRNLEKEI
;
A
#
# COMPACT_ATOMS: atom_id res chain seq x y z
N MET A 1 -9.17 42.74 -48.22
CA MET A 1 -8.95 41.30 -48.08
C MET A 1 -10.01 40.53 -48.86
N SER A 2 -9.60 39.86 -49.95
CA SER A 2 -10.52 39.14 -50.84
C SER A 2 -11.27 38.03 -50.12
N ARG A 3 -12.52 37.73 -50.48
CA ARG A 3 -13.33 36.61 -49.93
C ARG A 3 -12.60 35.26 -49.99
N LYS A 4 -11.75 35.03 -50.98
CA LYS A 4 -10.91 33.83 -51.13
C LYS A 4 -9.88 33.70 -49.98
N HIS A 5 -9.19 34.77 -49.61
CA HIS A 5 -8.18 34.76 -48.55
C HIS A 5 -8.77 34.46 -47.16
N LYS A 6 -9.93 35.03 -46.85
CA LYS A 6 -10.65 34.69 -45.60
C LYS A 6 -10.99 33.18 -45.53
N LYS A 7 -11.29 32.58 -46.68
CA LYS A 7 -11.64 31.16 -46.77
C LYS A 7 -10.43 30.24 -46.56
N VAL A 8 -9.27 30.59 -47.15
CA VAL A 8 -8.01 29.85 -46.98
C VAL A 8 -7.49 29.98 -45.53
N LEU A 9 -7.51 31.18 -44.97
CA LEU A 9 -7.12 31.41 -43.58
C LEU A 9 -7.98 30.61 -42.60
N ARG A 10 -9.30 30.61 -42.80
CA ARG A 10 -10.23 29.82 -41.99
C ARG A 10 -9.94 28.33 -42.08
N LYS A 11 -9.67 27.80 -43.28
CA LYS A 11 -9.33 26.39 -43.50
C LYS A 11 -8.04 25.99 -42.77
N ASN A 12 -7.00 26.82 -42.82
CA ASN A 12 -5.73 26.55 -42.16
C ASN A 12 -5.87 26.62 -40.61
N ILE A 13 -6.62 27.59 -40.09
CA ILE A 13 -6.92 27.66 -38.64
C ILE A 13 -7.69 26.40 -38.19
N THR A 14 -8.68 25.98 -38.95
CA THR A 14 -9.45 24.75 -38.62
C THR A 14 -8.55 23.52 -38.63
N LEU A 15 -7.64 23.40 -39.60
CA LEU A 15 -6.71 22.27 -39.68
C LEU A 15 -5.73 22.22 -38.51
N ILE A 16 -5.19 23.39 -38.10
CA ILE A 16 -4.33 23.48 -36.92
C ILE A 16 -5.11 23.14 -35.66
N MET A 17 -6.34 23.63 -35.51
CA MET A 17 -7.19 23.28 -34.32
C MET A 17 -7.52 21.80 -34.30
N CYS A 18 -7.82 21.17 -35.43
CA CYS A 18 -8.05 19.73 -35.51
C CYS A 18 -6.78 18.93 -35.16
N ALA A 19 -5.61 19.35 -35.60
CA ALA A 19 -4.34 18.72 -35.25
C ALA A 19 -4.06 18.83 -33.74
N LEU A 20 -4.31 20.01 -33.14
CA LEU A 20 -4.15 20.25 -31.71
C LEU A 20 -5.08 19.36 -30.90
N ILE A 21 -6.36 19.32 -31.22
CA ILE A 21 -7.34 18.45 -30.55
C ILE A 21 -6.92 16.99 -30.71
N GLY A 22 -6.50 16.57 -31.90
CA GLY A 22 -6.02 15.21 -32.15
C GLY A 22 -4.82 14.85 -31.29
N THR A 23 -3.85 15.75 -31.13
CA THR A 23 -2.68 15.53 -30.26
C THR A 23 -3.08 15.41 -28.80
N ILE A 24 -3.96 16.27 -28.31
CA ILE A 24 -4.47 16.20 -26.93
C ILE A 24 -5.16 14.86 -26.68
N VAL A 25 -6.04 14.43 -27.58
CA VAL A 25 -6.75 13.15 -27.46
C VAL A 25 -5.79 11.97 -27.43
N VAL A 26 -4.74 11.98 -28.28
CA VAL A 26 -3.72 10.92 -28.29
C VAL A 26 -2.94 10.91 -26.98
N VAL A 27 -2.48 12.08 -26.51
CA VAL A 27 -1.73 12.17 -25.23
C VAL A 27 -2.55 11.68 -24.05
N TYR A 28 -3.82 12.09 -23.96
CA TYR A 28 -4.72 11.60 -22.91
C TYR A 28 -4.99 10.09 -23.04
N GLY A 29 -5.22 9.60 -24.25
CA GLY A 29 -5.46 8.18 -24.50
C GLY A 29 -4.28 7.31 -24.10
N VAL A 30 -3.07 7.67 -24.53
CA VAL A 30 -1.83 6.96 -24.15
C VAL A 30 -1.59 7.08 -22.65
N GLY A 31 -1.77 8.27 -22.08
CA GLY A 31 -1.63 8.50 -20.65
C GLY A 31 -2.57 7.61 -19.82
N MET A 32 -3.84 7.51 -20.21
CA MET A 32 -4.81 6.62 -19.51
C MET A 32 -4.40 5.14 -19.57
N ILE A 33 -3.86 4.68 -20.71
CA ILE A 33 -3.38 3.30 -20.85
C ILE A 33 -2.19 3.06 -19.92
N LEU A 34 -1.23 3.98 -19.90
CA LEU A 34 -0.05 3.89 -19.02
C LEU A 34 -0.45 3.94 -17.55
N PHE A 35 -1.38 4.82 -17.18
CA PHE A 35 -1.87 4.91 -15.80
C PHE A 35 -2.57 3.63 -15.35
N ARG A 36 -3.43 3.04 -16.19
CA ARG A 36 -4.07 1.74 -15.88
C ARG A 36 -3.04 0.63 -15.74
N GLY A 37 -2.01 0.62 -16.59
CA GLY A 37 -0.88 -0.31 -16.47
C GLY A 37 -0.14 -0.14 -15.16
N TYR A 38 0.16 1.08 -14.76
CA TYR A 38 0.84 1.42 -13.51
C TYR A 38 0.03 1.01 -12.27
N VAL A 39 -1.29 1.32 -12.24
CA VAL A 39 -2.18 0.89 -11.15
C VAL A 39 -2.22 -0.63 -11.02
N LYS A 40 -2.33 -1.33 -12.16
CA LYS A 40 -2.31 -2.80 -12.18
C LYS A 40 -0.98 -3.37 -11.67
N GLU A 41 0.14 -2.72 -12.00
CA GLU A 41 1.47 -3.16 -11.54
C GLU A 41 1.65 -2.95 -10.04
N ILE A 42 1.24 -1.78 -9.50
CA ILE A 42 1.21 -1.54 -8.04
C ILE A 42 0.36 -2.62 -7.35
N ALA A 43 -0.81 -2.90 -7.90
CA ALA A 43 -1.70 -3.93 -7.38
C ALA A 43 -1.03 -5.30 -7.34
N ASN A 44 -0.38 -5.71 -8.43
CA ASN A 44 0.30 -6.99 -8.53
C ASN A 44 1.50 -7.09 -7.56
N ILE A 45 2.28 -6.02 -7.42
CA ILE A 45 3.42 -5.98 -6.49
C ILE A 45 2.89 -6.09 -5.06
N ALA A 46 1.91 -5.27 -4.68
CA ALA A 46 1.32 -5.30 -3.35
C ALA A 46 0.76 -6.69 -3.01
N SER A 47 0.00 -7.31 -3.92
CA SER A 47 -0.53 -8.66 -3.73
C SER A 47 0.58 -9.68 -3.51
N ARG A 48 1.60 -9.73 -4.39
CA ARG A 48 2.70 -10.70 -4.27
C ARG A 48 3.50 -10.52 -2.98
N THR A 49 3.79 -9.28 -2.61
CA THR A 49 4.49 -8.95 -1.37
C THR A 49 3.67 -9.40 -0.17
N PHE A 50 2.37 -9.13 -0.21
CA PHE A 50 1.43 -9.51 0.84
C PHE A 50 1.31 -11.03 0.98
N ASP A 51 1.17 -11.76 -0.13
CA ASP A 51 1.16 -13.23 -0.15
C ASP A 51 2.47 -13.82 0.39
N PHE A 52 3.61 -13.22 0.05
CA PHE A 52 4.91 -13.67 0.55
C PHE A 52 5.01 -13.55 2.08
N TYR A 53 4.71 -12.38 2.62
CA TYR A 53 4.71 -12.16 4.09
C TYR A 53 3.64 -12.97 4.80
N GLY A 54 2.45 -13.11 4.21
CA GLY A 54 1.39 -13.96 4.73
C GLY A 54 1.85 -15.40 4.90
N ASN A 55 2.50 -15.97 3.87
CA ASN A 55 3.07 -17.31 3.93
C ASN A 55 4.17 -17.44 4.99
N GLU A 56 5.06 -16.44 5.11
CA GLU A 56 6.11 -16.46 6.14
C GLU A 56 5.52 -16.48 7.55
N LEU A 57 4.53 -15.63 7.81
CA LEU A 57 3.82 -15.61 9.09
C LEU A 57 3.09 -16.92 9.37
N ASP A 58 2.45 -17.50 8.37
CA ASP A 58 1.74 -18.77 8.53
C ASP A 58 2.68 -19.92 8.88
N GLN A 59 3.87 -19.95 8.25
CA GLN A 59 4.93 -20.89 8.60
C GLN A 59 5.44 -20.67 10.04
N LYS A 60 5.64 -19.41 10.47
CA LYS A 60 6.01 -19.08 11.86
C LYS A 60 4.95 -19.56 12.85
N MET A 61 3.65 -19.32 12.57
CA MET A 61 2.53 -19.77 13.40
C MET A 61 2.51 -21.29 13.55
N ASN A 62 2.72 -22.02 12.46
CA ASN A 62 2.80 -23.49 12.50
C ASN A 62 4.02 -23.98 13.28
N GLY A 63 5.17 -23.36 13.09
CA GLY A 63 6.39 -23.64 13.87
C GLY A 63 6.18 -23.44 15.36
N ILE A 64 5.59 -22.32 15.75
CA ILE A 64 5.25 -22.01 17.16
C ILE A 64 4.28 -23.05 17.73
N ASN A 65 3.21 -23.38 17.00
CA ASN A 65 2.26 -24.42 17.43
C ASN A 65 2.95 -25.75 17.70
N THR A 66 3.82 -26.18 16.79
CA THR A 66 4.58 -27.42 16.90
C THR A 66 5.49 -27.39 18.15
N GLN A 67 6.19 -26.27 18.34
CA GLN A 67 7.10 -26.10 19.48
C GLN A 67 6.33 -26.09 20.82
N LEU A 68 5.19 -25.38 20.90
CA LEU A 68 4.35 -25.34 22.09
C LEU A 68 3.82 -26.74 22.49
N VAL A 69 3.34 -27.50 21.51
CA VAL A 69 2.89 -28.88 21.73
C VAL A 69 4.04 -29.74 22.23
N ASN A 70 5.22 -29.63 21.60
CA ASN A 70 6.41 -30.38 22.06
C ASN A 70 6.83 -29.96 23.48
N THR A 71 6.75 -28.67 23.80
CA THR A 71 7.02 -28.16 25.14
C THR A 71 6.08 -28.76 26.16
N LEU A 72 4.78 -28.73 25.86
CA LEU A 72 3.75 -29.25 26.78
C LEU A 72 3.91 -30.77 27.05
N LEU A 73 4.32 -31.54 26.05
CA LEU A 73 4.47 -32.99 26.15
C LEU A 73 5.80 -33.42 26.76
N ASN A 74 6.89 -32.72 26.47
CA ASN A 74 8.25 -33.22 26.68
C ASN A 74 9.09 -32.39 27.67
N ASN A 75 8.67 -31.15 28.03
CA ASN A 75 9.48 -30.29 28.87
C ASN A 75 9.49 -30.82 30.31
N LYS A 76 10.70 -31.02 30.86
CA LYS A 76 10.94 -31.56 32.17
C LYS A 76 10.39 -30.63 33.25
N SER A 77 10.65 -29.33 33.15
CA SER A 77 10.22 -28.35 34.16
C SER A 77 8.70 -28.25 34.28
N ILE A 78 7.92 -28.45 33.20
CA ILE A 78 6.45 -28.50 33.27
C ILE A 78 6.01 -29.71 34.11
N ARG A 79 6.61 -30.89 33.88
CA ARG A 79 6.31 -32.10 34.64
C ARG A 79 6.68 -31.94 36.11
N GLU A 80 7.84 -31.40 36.43
CA GLU A 80 8.28 -31.15 37.78
C GLU A 80 7.38 -30.13 38.50
N ILE A 81 6.95 -29.05 37.79
CA ILE A 81 5.96 -28.13 38.33
C ILE A 81 4.62 -28.86 38.61
N GLU A 82 4.18 -29.76 37.72
CA GLU A 82 2.94 -30.52 37.92
C GLU A 82 3.01 -31.42 39.15
N GLU A 83 4.13 -32.14 39.36
CA GLU A 83 4.32 -33.12 40.42
C GLU A 83 4.63 -32.51 41.78
N MET A 84 5.01 -31.24 41.86
CA MET A 84 5.31 -30.56 43.12
C MET A 84 4.13 -30.55 44.09
N ASP A 85 4.36 -31.00 45.32
CA ASP A 85 3.41 -30.82 46.42
C ASP A 85 3.76 -29.52 47.17
N LEU A 86 2.92 -28.50 47.06
CA LEU A 86 3.10 -27.20 47.72
C LEU A 86 2.95 -27.26 49.25
N ASN A 87 2.51 -28.42 49.81
CA ASN A 87 2.28 -28.59 51.23
C ASN A 87 3.51 -29.12 52.00
N THR A 88 4.62 -29.43 51.32
CA THR A 88 5.85 -29.89 51.97
C THR A 88 6.84 -28.72 52.14
N GLU A 89 7.31 -28.58 53.41
CA GLU A 89 8.07 -27.44 53.94
C GLU A 89 9.38 -27.16 53.19
N ASP A 90 9.72 -25.83 53.07
CA ASP A 90 10.99 -25.16 52.76
C ASP A 90 11.72 -25.53 51.44
N ASN A 91 11.92 -26.78 51.08
CA ASN A 91 12.67 -27.15 49.88
C ASN A 91 11.83 -27.10 48.61
N SER A 92 10.53 -27.30 48.69
CA SER A 92 9.63 -27.29 47.53
C SER A 92 9.54 -25.91 46.85
N VAL A 93 9.60 -24.83 47.63
CA VAL A 93 9.57 -23.45 47.10
C VAL A 93 10.84 -23.13 46.29
N VAL A 94 12.01 -23.54 46.75
CA VAL A 94 13.29 -23.31 46.07
C VAL A 94 13.34 -24.07 44.74
N TYR A 95 12.93 -25.32 44.73
CA TYR A 95 12.84 -26.14 43.50
C TYR A 95 11.80 -25.53 42.51
N SER A 96 10.66 -25.10 43.02
CA SER A 96 9.66 -24.43 42.18
C SER A 96 10.20 -23.20 41.46
N ILE A 97 10.99 -22.38 42.14
CA ILE A 97 11.64 -21.18 41.54
C ILE A 97 12.66 -21.59 40.49
N ALA A 98 13.45 -22.63 40.69
CA ALA A 98 14.45 -23.11 39.75
C ALA A 98 13.76 -23.58 38.45
N GLU A 99 12.74 -24.41 38.54
CA GLU A 99 11.99 -24.93 37.39
C GLU A 99 11.24 -23.83 36.64
N GLN A 100 10.66 -22.86 37.34
CA GLN A 100 10.03 -21.69 36.73
C GLN A 100 11.06 -20.87 35.96
N ASN A 101 12.27 -20.67 36.48
CA ASN A 101 13.35 -19.93 35.81
C ASN A 101 13.84 -20.69 34.57
N GLU A 102 14.01 -22.03 34.67
CA GLU A 102 14.41 -22.82 33.50
C GLU A 102 13.36 -22.76 32.39
N LEU A 103 12.08 -22.90 32.72
CA LEU A 103 10.98 -22.79 31.78
C LEU A 103 10.90 -21.36 31.17
N LYS A 104 11.12 -20.32 31.97
CA LYS A 104 11.19 -18.94 31.50
C LYS A 104 12.33 -18.73 30.54
N GLN A 105 13.53 -19.23 30.80
CA GLN A 105 14.68 -19.18 29.89
C GLN A 105 14.38 -19.91 28.57
N TYR A 106 13.72 -21.05 28.64
CA TYR A 106 13.31 -21.79 27.47
C TYR A 106 12.37 -20.98 26.58
N PHE A 107 11.36 -20.32 27.15
CA PHE A 107 10.46 -19.44 26.40
C PHE A 107 11.16 -18.19 25.88
N GLN A 108 12.13 -17.64 26.62
CA GLN A 108 12.97 -16.54 26.12
C GLN A 108 13.77 -16.96 24.89
N ALA A 109 14.33 -18.17 24.89
CA ALA A 109 15.01 -18.70 23.71
C ALA A 109 14.05 -18.88 22.52
N MET A 110 12.81 -19.28 22.76
CA MET A 110 11.78 -19.31 21.72
C MET A 110 11.48 -17.90 21.17
N ALA A 111 11.32 -16.91 22.04
CA ALA A 111 11.08 -15.53 21.61
C ALA A 111 12.22 -14.98 20.75
N ILE A 112 13.49 -15.27 21.12
CA ILE A 112 14.65 -14.91 20.28
C ILE A 112 14.59 -15.55 18.89
N ASN A 113 14.13 -16.80 18.79
CA ASN A 113 14.07 -17.53 17.51
C ASN A 113 12.92 -17.07 16.59
N TYR A 114 11.78 -16.69 17.16
CA TYR A 114 10.58 -16.34 16.37
C TYR A 114 10.39 -14.82 16.21
N GLY A 115 10.97 -14.01 17.11
CA GLY A 115 10.84 -12.56 17.19
C GLY A 115 10.36 -12.11 18.56
N ASP A 116 10.86 -10.97 19.02
CA ASP A 116 10.56 -10.41 20.33
C ASP A 116 9.08 -10.00 20.49
N GLU A 117 8.40 -9.84 19.37
CA GLU A 117 6.96 -9.55 19.32
C GLU A 117 6.08 -10.73 19.73
N TYR A 118 6.63 -11.96 19.77
CA TYR A 118 5.90 -13.16 20.18
C TYR A 118 6.08 -13.40 21.68
N HIS A 119 4.97 -13.37 22.42
CA HIS A 119 4.98 -13.55 23.87
C HIS A 119 4.55 -14.96 24.23
N PHE A 120 5.50 -15.79 24.63
CA PHE A 120 5.25 -17.16 25.09
C PHE A 120 4.86 -17.15 26.54
N TRP A 121 3.89 -17.98 26.91
CA TRP A 121 3.39 -18.06 28.28
C TRP A 121 3.05 -19.50 28.69
N PHE A 122 3.09 -19.72 30.02
CA PHE A 122 2.68 -20.93 30.69
C PHE A 122 1.80 -20.57 31.86
N TYR A 123 0.77 -21.38 32.09
CA TYR A 123 -0.10 -21.27 33.24
C TYR A 123 -0.44 -22.66 33.78
N ASN A 124 -0.14 -22.89 35.07
CA ASN A 124 -0.63 -24.06 35.82
C ASN A 124 -1.80 -23.62 36.68
N LYS A 125 -3.00 -24.16 36.39
CA LYS A 125 -4.25 -23.77 37.07
C LYS A 125 -4.27 -24.16 38.55
N ASP A 126 -3.76 -25.35 38.92
CA ASP A 126 -3.82 -25.84 40.29
C ASP A 126 -2.92 -25.04 41.26
N LYS A 127 -1.80 -24.54 40.74
CA LYS A 127 -0.77 -23.85 41.52
C LYS A 127 -0.77 -22.35 41.34
N ASP A 128 -1.63 -21.85 40.49
CA ASP A 128 -1.67 -20.44 40.02
C ASP A 128 -0.28 -19.88 39.62
N ILE A 129 0.54 -20.73 38.99
CA ILE A 129 1.84 -20.33 38.48
C ILE A 129 1.66 -19.79 37.06
N PHE A 130 1.96 -18.51 36.85
CA PHE A 130 1.89 -17.87 35.54
C PHE A 130 3.26 -17.31 35.13
N LEU A 131 3.79 -17.78 34.03
CA LEU A 131 5.03 -17.32 33.40
C LEU A 131 4.73 -16.72 32.04
N ILE A 132 5.40 -15.62 31.70
CA ILE A 132 5.27 -14.96 30.40
C ILE A 132 6.60 -14.31 30.00
N THR A 133 6.92 -14.33 28.70
CA THR A 133 8.12 -13.70 28.15
C THR A 133 7.91 -12.27 27.73
N GLY A 134 9.02 -11.59 27.41
CA GLY A 134 9.06 -10.24 26.86
C GLY A 134 9.10 -9.18 27.97
N ASP A 135 9.82 -8.10 27.78
CA ASP A 135 9.96 -7.04 28.78
C ASP A 135 9.22 -5.75 28.38
N ASP A 136 8.92 -5.57 27.09
CA ASP A 136 8.52 -4.28 26.51
C ASP A 136 7.03 -3.94 26.62
N GLU A 137 6.15 -4.90 26.92
CA GLU A 137 4.70 -4.68 26.91
C GLU A 137 4.07 -5.02 28.28
N TYR A 138 4.57 -4.42 29.36
CA TYR A 138 4.13 -4.76 30.72
C TYR A 138 2.61 -4.67 30.93
N LEU A 139 1.98 -3.59 30.47
CA LEU A 139 0.53 -3.41 30.64
C LEU A 139 -0.28 -4.49 29.92
N GLN A 140 0.10 -4.83 28.69
CA GLN A 140 -0.56 -5.85 27.90
C GLN A 140 -0.39 -7.24 28.50
N LYS A 141 0.78 -7.53 29.07
CA LYS A 141 1.03 -8.78 29.78
C LYS A 141 0.17 -8.94 31.03
N GLU A 142 0.09 -7.91 31.86
CA GLU A 142 -0.75 -7.96 33.06
C GLU A 142 -2.22 -8.02 32.69
N LEU A 143 -2.66 -7.35 31.63
CA LEU A 143 -4.00 -7.45 31.08
C LEU A 143 -4.31 -8.89 30.63
N PHE A 144 -3.43 -9.47 29.81
CA PHE A 144 -3.58 -10.83 29.30
C PHE A 144 -3.54 -11.88 30.44
N LYS A 145 -2.60 -11.77 31.37
CA LYS A 145 -2.46 -12.63 32.54
C LYS A 145 -3.71 -12.56 33.42
N GLY A 146 -4.22 -11.35 33.68
CA GLY A 146 -5.47 -11.16 34.43
C GLY A 146 -6.65 -11.82 33.76
N HIS A 147 -6.75 -11.66 32.43
CA HIS A 147 -7.78 -12.31 31.64
C HIS A 147 -7.70 -13.84 31.68
N ILE A 148 -6.52 -14.44 31.46
CA ILE A 148 -6.34 -15.90 31.52
C ILE A 148 -6.71 -16.46 32.89
N ARG A 149 -6.35 -15.79 34.00
CA ARG A 149 -6.74 -16.20 35.35
C ARG A 149 -8.26 -16.13 35.55
N THR A 150 -8.90 -15.09 35.04
CA THR A 150 -10.36 -14.92 35.13
C THR A 150 -11.08 -16.05 34.40
N VAL A 151 -10.73 -16.28 33.12
CA VAL A 151 -11.36 -17.32 32.30
C VAL A 151 -11.00 -18.73 32.78
N ALA A 152 -9.83 -18.91 33.41
CA ALA A 152 -9.45 -20.17 34.04
C ALA A 152 -10.34 -20.51 35.25
N SER A 153 -10.73 -19.49 36.03
CA SER A 153 -11.65 -19.69 37.18
C SER A 153 -13.05 -20.10 36.69
N GLU A 154 -13.45 -19.66 35.51
CA GLU A 154 -14.73 -19.99 34.87
C GLU A 154 -14.68 -21.27 34.00
N GLU A 155 -13.54 -21.97 34.00
CA GLU A 155 -13.28 -23.17 33.15
C GLU A 155 -13.42 -22.92 31.64
N GLN A 156 -13.22 -21.67 31.21
CA GLN A 156 -13.46 -21.22 29.86
C GLN A 156 -12.18 -20.77 29.12
N ILE A 157 -10.98 -21.22 29.52
CA ILE A 157 -9.76 -20.85 28.76
C ILE A 157 -9.92 -21.32 27.31
N PRO A 158 -9.88 -20.41 26.35
CA PRO A 158 -9.97 -20.80 24.96
C PRO A 158 -8.78 -21.69 24.58
N ILE A 159 -9.05 -22.86 24.03
CA ILE A 159 -8.04 -23.80 23.54
C ILE A 159 -8.01 -23.77 22.04
N THR A 160 -6.82 -23.81 21.47
CA THR A 160 -6.61 -23.83 20.04
C THR A 160 -7.23 -25.08 19.41
N GLU A 161 -8.26 -24.89 18.60
CA GLU A 161 -8.88 -25.93 17.83
C GLU A 161 -8.12 -26.17 16.52
N LYS A 162 -7.90 -27.44 16.17
CA LYS A 162 -7.23 -27.84 14.93
C LYS A 162 -5.86 -27.14 14.69
N ARG A 163 -5.19 -26.75 15.76
CA ARG A 163 -3.91 -25.99 15.74
C ARG A 163 -4.01 -24.62 15.06
N LYS A 164 -5.17 -23.99 15.04
CA LYS A 164 -5.37 -22.69 14.43
C LYS A 164 -5.32 -21.58 15.48
N TRP A 165 -4.55 -20.56 15.22
CA TRP A 165 -4.56 -19.33 16.01
C TRP A 165 -5.92 -18.65 15.91
N PHE A 166 -6.30 -17.90 16.92
CA PHE A 166 -7.58 -17.20 17.01
C PHE A 166 -7.40 -15.79 17.58
N VAL A 167 -8.38 -14.94 17.29
CA VAL A 167 -8.45 -13.58 17.84
C VAL A 167 -9.06 -13.62 19.22
N GLN A 168 -8.47 -12.88 20.15
CA GLN A 168 -8.98 -12.66 21.48
C GLN A 168 -9.00 -11.17 21.78
N ASP A 169 -10.18 -10.61 22.04
CA ASP A 169 -10.36 -9.23 22.49
C ASP A 169 -10.39 -9.23 24.03
N VAL A 170 -9.42 -8.54 24.61
CA VAL A 170 -9.31 -8.39 26.07
C VAL A 170 -9.42 -6.90 26.40
N GLN A 171 -10.58 -6.48 26.86
CA GLN A 171 -10.86 -5.09 27.24
C GLN A 171 -10.52 -4.07 26.14
N GLY A 172 -10.83 -4.40 24.89
CA GLY A 172 -10.56 -3.54 23.73
C GLY A 172 -9.13 -3.63 23.17
N THR A 173 -8.27 -4.49 23.75
CA THR A 173 -6.97 -4.82 23.21
C THR A 173 -7.04 -6.15 22.48
N LEU A 174 -6.67 -6.15 21.21
CA LEU A 174 -6.72 -7.34 20.36
C LEU A 174 -5.43 -8.13 20.47
N PHE A 175 -5.57 -9.44 20.66
CA PHE A 175 -4.49 -10.41 20.65
C PHE A 175 -4.78 -11.50 19.62
N LEU A 176 -3.78 -11.84 18.83
CA LEU A 176 -3.79 -13.07 18.04
C LEU A 176 -3.06 -14.12 18.85
N THR A 177 -3.73 -15.19 19.27
CA THR A 177 -3.22 -16.14 20.24
C THR A 177 -3.41 -17.59 19.84
N THR A 178 -2.57 -18.44 20.40
CA THR A 178 -2.69 -19.90 20.36
C THR A 178 -2.48 -20.47 21.76
N THR A 179 -3.28 -21.47 22.13
CA THR A 179 -3.28 -22.06 23.49
C THR A 179 -3.45 -23.55 23.40
N PHE A 180 -2.58 -24.30 24.08
CA PHE A 180 -2.66 -25.75 24.21
C PHE A 180 -2.78 -26.12 25.69
N CYS A 181 -3.53 -27.16 25.97
CA CYS A 181 -3.75 -27.63 27.31
C CYS A 181 -3.44 -29.12 27.41
N LEU A 182 -2.77 -29.50 28.50
CA LEU A 182 -2.63 -30.89 28.92
C LEU A 182 -2.84 -30.96 30.45
N LYS A 183 -3.90 -31.63 30.87
CA LYS A 183 -4.39 -31.60 32.27
C LYS A 183 -4.65 -30.14 32.71
N ASN A 184 -3.97 -29.66 33.75
CA ASN A 184 -4.10 -28.31 34.30
C ASN A 184 -2.96 -27.36 33.86
N ASN A 185 -2.12 -27.82 32.91
CA ASN A 185 -1.04 -27.02 32.31
C ASN A 185 -1.48 -26.44 30.99
N TYR A 186 -1.39 -25.14 30.87
CA TYR A 186 -1.66 -24.39 29.64
C TYR A 186 -0.37 -23.75 29.12
N VAL A 187 -0.09 -23.90 27.87
CA VAL A 187 0.98 -23.20 27.19
C VAL A 187 0.41 -22.46 26.01
N GLY A 188 0.95 -21.30 25.72
CA GLY A 188 0.48 -20.53 24.56
C GLY A 188 1.47 -19.48 24.12
N CYS A 189 1.08 -18.82 23.07
CA CYS A 189 1.76 -17.66 22.53
C CYS A 189 0.74 -16.64 22.09
N TRP A 190 1.06 -15.37 22.23
CA TRP A 190 0.28 -14.32 21.63
C TRP A 190 1.18 -13.29 20.96
N ILE A 191 0.62 -12.61 19.98
CA ILE A 191 1.19 -11.45 19.30
C ILE A 191 0.10 -10.40 19.11
N ARG A 192 0.49 -9.13 19.15
CA ARG A 192 -0.43 -8.05 18.81
C ARG A 192 -0.52 -7.88 17.29
N PRO A 193 -1.73 -7.72 16.74
CA PRO A 193 -1.92 -7.51 15.31
C PRO A 193 -1.13 -6.34 14.74
N GLU A 194 -0.94 -5.27 15.50
CA GLU A 194 -0.16 -4.10 15.09
C GLU A 194 1.30 -4.46 14.78
N LYS A 195 1.86 -5.42 15.52
CA LYS A 195 3.23 -5.91 15.28
C LYS A 195 3.32 -6.71 13.99
N ILE A 196 2.29 -7.49 13.68
CA ILE A 196 2.19 -8.20 12.40
C ILE A 196 2.14 -7.19 11.24
N CYS A 197 1.27 -6.17 11.35
CA CYS A 197 1.15 -5.15 10.32
C CYS A 197 2.41 -4.29 10.17
N ALA A 198 3.18 -4.09 11.24
CA ALA A 198 4.45 -3.35 11.18
C ALA A 198 5.45 -4.03 10.24
N SER A 199 5.53 -5.37 10.23
CA SER A 199 6.41 -6.11 9.31
C SER A 199 6.08 -5.87 7.83
N PHE A 200 4.79 -5.66 7.52
CA PHE A 200 4.37 -5.30 6.16
C PHE A 200 4.69 -3.84 5.81
N ARG A 201 4.79 -2.94 6.81
CA ARG A 201 5.07 -1.51 6.59
C ARG A 201 6.53 -1.21 6.35
N GLU A 202 7.46 -1.97 6.91
CA GLU A 202 8.91 -1.76 6.71
C GLU A 202 9.32 -1.77 5.23
N THR A 203 8.49 -2.33 4.37
CA THR A 203 8.74 -2.42 2.92
C THR A 203 7.95 -1.41 2.10
N GLU A 204 6.95 -0.70 2.68
CA GLU A 204 6.10 0.24 1.95
C GLU A 204 5.78 1.49 2.80
N GLU A 205 5.67 2.67 2.12
CA GLU A 205 5.30 3.94 2.76
C GLU A 205 3.99 3.88 3.57
N ASP A 206 3.86 4.74 4.60
CA ASP A 206 2.81 4.88 5.63
C ASP A 206 1.33 4.98 5.17
N THR A 207 1.00 4.62 3.95
CA THR A 207 -0.33 4.82 3.35
C THR A 207 -1.20 3.57 3.26
N LEU A 208 -0.77 2.46 3.88
CA LEU A 208 -1.54 1.22 3.88
C LEU A 208 -2.46 1.15 5.11
N SER A 209 -3.73 0.91 4.89
CA SER A 209 -4.69 0.63 5.95
C SER A 209 -4.87 -0.89 6.06
N PHE A 210 -4.65 -1.42 7.28
CA PHE A 210 -4.81 -2.85 7.55
C PHE A 210 -6.15 -3.12 8.21
N PHE A 211 -6.66 -4.31 7.96
CA PHE A 211 -7.77 -4.87 8.73
C PHE A 211 -7.51 -6.34 9.02
N ILE A 212 -8.15 -6.81 10.06
CA ILE A 212 -8.15 -8.23 10.44
C ILE A 212 -9.60 -8.69 10.47
N ARG A 213 -9.84 -9.86 9.91
CA ARG A 213 -11.13 -10.54 9.97
C ARG A 213 -10.99 -11.83 10.74
N ASP A 214 -11.79 -11.99 11.79
CA ASP A 214 -11.96 -13.26 12.46
C ASP A 214 -12.89 -14.15 11.62
N LEU A 215 -12.36 -15.22 11.08
CA LEU A 215 -13.10 -16.14 10.22
C LEU A 215 -14.13 -16.98 10.98
N SER A 216 -13.98 -17.09 12.31
CA SER A 216 -14.92 -17.84 13.15
C SER A 216 -16.19 -17.06 13.45
N THR A 217 -16.08 -15.76 13.69
CA THR A 217 -17.19 -14.88 14.04
C THR A 217 -17.62 -13.95 12.89
N GLY A 218 -16.80 -13.80 11.86
CA GLY A 218 -17.00 -12.85 10.77
C GLY A 218 -16.77 -11.39 11.17
N VAL A 219 -16.25 -11.13 12.38
CA VAL A 219 -16.00 -9.78 12.88
C VAL A 219 -14.77 -9.20 12.21
N HIS A 220 -14.86 -7.93 11.80
CA HIS A 220 -13.76 -7.17 11.23
C HIS A 220 -13.20 -6.19 12.26
N TYR A 221 -11.88 -6.07 12.28
CA TYR A 221 -11.13 -5.12 13.09
C TYR A 221 -10.32 -4.23 12.17
N LEU A 222 -10.61 -2.93 12.17
CA LEU A 222 -9.87 -1.95 11.38
C LEU A 222 -8.77 -1.32 12.21
N GLU A 223 -7.62 -1.14 11.58
CA GLU A 223 -6.54 -0.37 12.15
C GLU A 223 -6.89 1.12 12.14
N ASN A 224 -6.84 1.72 13.33
CA ASN A 224 -6.99 3.16 13.50
C ASN A 224 -5.62 3.76 13.86
N SER A 225 -5.01 4.46 12.91
CA SER A 225 -3.74 5.17 13.12
C SER A 225 -4.02 6.46 13.88
N SER A 226 -3.89 6.45 15.20
CA SER A 226 -3.93 7.65 16.03
C SER A 226 -2.51 8.13 16.37
N ALA A 227 -2.35 9.39 16.77
CA ALA A 227 -1.06 9.95 17.18
C ALA A 227 -0.41 9.23 18.37
N SER A 228 -1.13 8.33 19.06
CA SER A 228 -0.68 7.52 20.18
C SER A 228 -0.29 6.08 19.80
N GLY A 229 -0.32 5.72 18.54
CA GLY A 229 -0.03 4.37 18.02
C GLY A 229 -1.18 3.78 17.20
N SER A 230 -0.90 2.73 16.46
CA SER A 230 -1.94 1.97 15.75
C SER A 230 -2.69 1.08 16.74
N MET A 231 -4.02 1.05 16.64
CA MET A 231 -4.89 0.21 17.42
C MET A 231 -5.98 -0.36 16.52
N PHE A 232 -6.29 -1.65 16.67
CA PHE A 232 -7.39 -2.28 15.96
C PHE A 232 -8.71 -2.07 16.72
N GLN A 233 -9.71 -1.56 16.02
CA GLN A 233 -11.05 -1.37 16.57
C GLN A 233 -12.06 -2.22 15.82
N LYS A 234 -12.98 -2.83 16.56
CA LYS A 234 -14.10 -3.59 16.02
C LYS A 234 -14.98 -2.70 15.13
N ASN A 235 -15.20 -3.13 13.91
CA ASN A 235 -16.10 -2.47 12.98
C ASN A 235 -17.19 -3.44 12.53
N GLU A 236 -18.44 -3.16 12.92
CA GLU A 236 -19.61 -3.96 12.57
C GLU A 236 -20.19 -3.61 11.18
N ASN A 237 -19.74 -2.50 10.58
CA ASN A 237 -20.33 -1.92 9.37
C ASN A 237 -19.39 -1.92 8.16
N ILE A 238 -18.48 -2.86 8.02
CA ILE A 238 -17.78 -3.01 6.75
C ILE A 238 -18.80 -3.57 5.75
N GLN A 239 -19.48 -2.64 5.04
CA GLN A 239 -20.02 -3.00 3.74
C GLN A 239 -18.80 -3.38 2.89
N GLU A 240 -18.78 -4.59 2.37
CA GLU A 240 -17.93 -5.00 1.26
C GLU A 240 -18.22 -4.04 0.09
N ASN A 241 -17.69 -2.82 0.21
CA ASN A 241 -17.63 -1.93 -0.93
C ASN A 241 -16.70 -2.65 -1.91
N SER A 242 -17.28 -3.12 -2.98
CA SER A 242 -16.66 -3.77 -4.13
C SER A 242 -15.65 -2.85 -4.85
N SER A 243 -14.85 -2.10 -4.11
CA SER A 243 -13.74 -1.34 -4.63
C SER A 243 -12.59 -2.31 -4.89
N SER A 244 -12.20 -2.42 -6.13
CA SER A 244 -11.23 -3.32 -6.73
C SER A 244 -9.77 -3.21 -6.22
N HIS A 245 -9.56 -2.75 -4.99
CA HIS A 245 -8.23 -2.39 -4.47
C HIS A 245 -7.97 -2.95 -3.06
N TYR A 246 -8.58 -4.08 -2.79
CA TYR A 246 -8.61 -4.75 -1.51
C TYR A 246 -8.03 -6.14 -1.68
N TRP A 247 -7.04 -6.53 -0.87
CA TRP A 247 -6.46 -7.86 -0.84
C TRP A 247 -6.55 -8.43 0.56
N GLU A 248 -6.87 -9.70 0.64
CA GLU A 248 -7.01 -10.45 1.87
C GLU A 248 -6.21 -11.73 1.76
N TYR A 249 -5.41 -12.02 2.79
CA TYR A 249 -4.68 -13.27 2.93
C TYR A 249 -5.31 -14.07 4.09
N GLU A 250 -5.80 -15.26 3.78
CA GLU A 250 -6.35 -16.20 4.77
C GLU A 250 -5.23 -17.14 5.23
N PHE A 251 -4.97 -17.15 6.55
CA PHE A 251 -3.97 -18.04 7.12
C PHE A 251 -4.48 -19.48 7.18
N GLU A 252 -3.65 -20.45 6.81
CA GLU A 252 -3.97 -21.87 6.98
C GLU A 252 -3.93 -22.28 8.44
N ASN A 253 -3.00 -21.69 9.21
CA ASN A 253 -2.76 -22.01 10.61
C ASN A 253 -3.44 -21.02 11.59
N ALA A 254 -4.35 -20.17 11.11
CA ALA A 254 -5.17 -19.32 11.95
C ALA A 254 -6.61 -19.23 11.44
N ASN A 255 -7.55 -18.98 12.35
CA ASN A 255 -8.94 -18.64 12.02
C ASN A 255 -9.07 -17.13 11.76
N VAL A 256 -8.12 -16.57 11.04
CA VAL A 256 -7.99 -15.13 10.81
C VAL A 256 -7.54 -14.91 9.40
N SER A 257 -7.98 -13.82 8.81
CA SER A 257 -7.37 -13.23 7.63
C SER A 257 -6.85 -11.84 7.94
N ILE A 258 -5.81 -11.44 7.25
CA ILE A 258 -5.32 -10.06 7.23
C ILE A 258 -5.59 -9.50 5.85
N GLY A 259 -6.05 -8.25 5.80
CA GLY A 259 -6.25 -7.56 4.54
C GLY A 259 -5.63 -6.18 4.53
N ILE A 260 -5.36 -5.70 3.31
CA ILE A 260 -4.86 -4.35 3.05
C ILE A 260 -5.80 -3.61 2.09
N ASP A 261 -6.00 -2.33 2.36
CA ASP A 261 -6.66 -1.40 1.45
C ASP A 261 -5.64 -0.40 0.90
N VAL A 262 -5.39 -0.47 -0.40
CA VAL A 262 -4.47 0.45 -1.10
C VAL A 262 -5.22 1.57 -1.83
N SER A 263 -6.51 1.75 -1.57
CA SER A 263 -7.34 2.76 -2.25
C SER A 263 -6.78 4.17 -2.11
N ASP A 264 -6.23 4.53 -0.96
CA ASP A 264 -5.65 5.86 -0.72
C ASP A 264 -4.31 6.05 -1.44
N LYS A 265 -3.48 5.02 -1.54
CA LYS A 265 -2.25 5.03 -2.34
C LYS A 265 -2.58 5.26 -3.82
N ILE A 266 -3.59 4.58 -4.32
CA ILE A 266 -4.06 4.74 -5.71
C ILE A 266 -4.65 6.14 -5.94
N LYS A 267 -5.48 6.65 -5.02
CA LYS A 267 -6.05 8.01 -5.11
C LYS A 267 -4.95 9.08 -5.11
N LYS A 268 -3.95 8.96 -4.24
CA LYS A 268 -2.79 9.88 -4.19
C LYS A 268 -2.00 9.84 -5.51
N SER A 269 -1.75 8.64 -6.04
CA SER A 269 -1.07 8.46 -7.33
C SER A 269 -1.91 8.99 -8.48
N ALA A 270 -3.23 8.79 -8.47
CA ALA A 270 -4.15 9.33 -9.46
C ALA A 270 -4.14 10.87 -9.46
N GLY A 271 -4.18 11.51 -8.29
CA GLY A 271 -4.09 12.97 -8.17
C GLY A 271 -2.78 13.52 -8.74
N THR A 272 -1.64 12.88 -8.45
CA THR A 272 -0.34 13.26 -9.03
C THR A 272 -0.32 13.11 -10.55
N TYR A 273 -0.91 12.03 -11.06
CA TYR A 273 -1.04 11.79 -12.49
C TYR A 273 -1.92 12.83 -13.18
N GLU A 274 -3.07 13.21 -12.61
CA GLU A 274 -3.95 14.25 -13.12
C GLU A 274 -3.24 15.60 -13.22
N ILE A 275 -2.46 15.99 -12.22
CA ILE A 275 -1.65 17.20 -12.22
C ILE A 275 -0.61 17.14 -13.35
N LEU A 276 0.11 16.03 -13.50
CA LEU A 276 1.12 15.86 -14.54
C LEU A 276 0.49 15.95 -15.95
N MET A 277 -0.66 15.31 -16.15
CA MET A 277 -1.42 15.38 -17.41
C MET A 277 -1.91 16.80 -17.69
N GLY A 278 -2.35 17.53 -16.66
CA GLY A 278 -2.72 18.94 -16.77
C GLY A 278 -1.56 19.81 -17.23
N ILE A 279 -0.38 19.67 -16.61
CA ILE A 279 0.84 20.39 -16.98
C ILE A 279 1.24 20.07 -18.45
N THR A 280 1.24 18.78 -18.81
CA THR A 280 1.58 18.34 -20.17
C THR A 280 0.63 18.94 -21.21
N THR A 281 -0.67 18.99 -20.92
CA THR A 281 -1.67 19.60 -21.80
C THR A 281 -1.42 21.08 -21.99
N VAL A 282 -1.12 21.81 -20.90
CA VAL A 282 -0.80 23.25 -20.97
C VAL A 282 0.44 23.49 -21.82
N LEU A 283 1.51 22.69 -21.66
CA LEU A 283 2.72 22.77 -22.46
C LEU A 283 2.45 22.54 -23.96
N ILE A 284 1.64 21.53 -24.31
CA ILE A 284 1.23 21.28 -25.69
C ILE A 284 0.45 22.46 -26.24
N CYS A 285 -0.47 23.05 -25.48
CA CYS A 285 -1.19 24.24 -25.88
C CYS A 285 -0.25 25.42 -26.18
N PHE A 286 0.74 25.67 -25.33
CA PHE A 286 1.74 26.71 -25.54
C PHE A 286 2.57 26.46 -26.81
N MET A 287 3.04 25.23 -27.02
CA MET A 287 3.77 24.85 -28.22
C MET A 287 2.92 25.08 -29.51
N CYS A 288 1.64 24.71 -29.47
CA CYS A 288 0.74 24.91 -30.60
C CYS A 288 0.47 26.39 -30.88
N ILE A 289 0.29 27.23 -29.85
CA ILE A 289 0.14 28.67 -29.95
C ILE A 289 1.43 29.28 -30.56
N GLY A 290 2.59 28.87 -30.07
CA GLY A 290 3.89 29.29 -30.56
C GLY A 290 4.09 28.92 -32.06
N ALA A 291 3.80 27.68 -32.44
CA ALA A 291 3.84 27.19 -33.79
C ALA A 291 2.86 27.96 -34.72
N PHE A 292 1.65 28.24 -34.24
CA PHE A 292 0.69 29.05 -34.95
C PHE A 292 1.19 30.49 -35.18
N TYR A 293 1.75 31.13 -34.14
CA TYR A 293 2.32 32.47 -34.23
C TYR A 293 3.49 32.51 -35.22
N TYR A 294 4.41 31.51 -35.09
CA TYR A 294 5.54 31.36 -36.02
C TYR A 294 5.07 31.20 -37.46
N PHE A 295 4.14 30.29 -37.74
CA PHE A 295 3.59 30.05 -39.07
C PHE A 295 2.92 31.31 -39.64
N ARG A 296 2.14 32.01 -38.79
CA ARG A 296 1.48 33.26 -39.25
C ARG A 296 2.49 34.36 -39.59
N HIS A 297 3.53 34.50 -38.76
CA HIS A 297 4.47 35.61 -38.91
C HIS A 297 5.51 35.36 -40.01
N TYR A 298 6.08 34.15 -40.04
CA TYR A 298 7.20 33.83 -40.94
C TYR A 298 6.78 33.17 -42.24
N VAL A 299 5.58 32.62 -42.34
CA VAL A 299 5.12 31.97 -43.57
C VAL A 299 3.96 32.71 -44.20
N GLN A 300 2.87 32.95 -43.49
CA GLN A 300 1.67 33.54 -44.09
C GLN A 300 1.84 35.03 -44.46
N LYS A 301 2.46 35.81 -43.57
CA LYS A 301 2.62 37.25 -43.79
C LYS A 301 3.53 37.55 -44.98
N PRO A 302 4.69 36.93 -45.15
CA PRO A 302 5.52 37.09 -46.33
C PRO A 302 4.84 36.62 -47.62
N LEU A 303 4.17 35.46 -47.60
CA LEU A 303 3.42 34.97 -48.77
C LEU A 303 2.30 35.94 -49.20
N TYR A 304 1.61 36.53 -48.22
CA TYR A 304 0.56 37.52 -48.49
C TYR A 304 1.15 38.79 -49.14
N ILE A 305 2.28 39.31 -48.63
CA ILE A 305 2.97 40.46 -49.18
C ILE A 305 3.44 40.16 -50.60
N PHE A 306 4.00 38.96 -50.80
CA PHE A 306 4.42 38.50 -52.10
C PHE A 306 3.27 38.44 -53.15
N GLU A 307 2.13 37.85 -52.77
CA GLU A 307 0.92 37.79 -53.60
C GLU A 307 0.38 39.21 -53.96
N GLU A 308 0.42 40.13 -53.00
CA GLU A 308 -0.04 41.48 -53.14
C GLU A 308 0.89 42.27 -54.10
N ASN A 309 2.20 42.11 -54.03
CA ASN A 309 3.18 42.68 -54.87
C ASN A 309 3.09 42.12 -56.29
N LEU A 310 2.90 40.82 -56.48
CA LEU A 310 2.63 40.22 -57.79
C LEU A 310 1.39 40.78 -58.43
N ARG A 311 0.33 41.02 -57.71
CA ARG A 311 -0.89 41.61 -58.25
C ARG A 311 -0.69 43.05 -58.63
N LYS A 312 0.02 43.85 -57.80
CA LYS A 312 0.35 45.27 -58.19
C LYS A 312 1.21 45.31 -59.42
N PHE A 313 2.20 44.46 -59.56
CA PHE A 313 3.03 44.35 -60.75
C PHE A 313 2.20 44.03 -61.98
N GLN A 314 1.23 43.13 -61.88
CA GLN A 314 0.32 42.81 -62.98
C GLN A 314 -0.57 44.02 -63.43
N GLU A 315 -0.93 44.88 -62.41
CA GLU A 315 -1.81 46.04 -62.66
C GLU A 315 -1.05 47.32 -63.13
N THR A 316 0.17 47.55 -62.62
CA THR A 316 0.92 48.78 -62.76
C THR A 316 2.24 48.65 -63.55
N GLY A 317 2.78 47.45 -63.72
CA GLY A 317 4.10 47.21 -64.26
C GLY A 317 5.26 47.60 -63.31
N GLU A 318 4.99 48.12 -62.12
CA GLU A 318 6.00 48.60 -61.20
C GLU A 318 6.04 47.64 -59.93
N LEU A 319 7.24 47.21 -59.52
CA LEU A 319 7.51 46.45 -58.33
C LEU A 319 7.83 47.39 -57.17
N GLU A 320 7.01 47.39 -56.12
CA GLU A 320 7.27 48.11 -54.88
C GLU A 320 8.40 47.42 -54.11
N GLN A 321 9.56 48.06 -53.88
CA GLN A 321 10.68 47.56 -53.09
C GLN A 321 10.29 47.55 -51.63
N ASN A 322 9.75 46.45 -51.16
CA ASN A 322 9.58 46.22 -49.72
C ASN A 322 10.71 45.30 -49.16
N ASN A 323 11.30 45.66 -48.01
CA ASN A 323 12.32 44.87 -47.31
C ASN A 323 11.77 43.49 -47.01
N TYR A 324 12.20 42.51 -47.77
CA TYR A 324 11.91 41.12 -47.52
C TYR A 324 12.84 40.61 -46.41
N TYR A 325 12.36 39.66 -45.60
CA TYR A 325 13.26 38.89 -44.73
C TYR A 325 14.33 38.19 -45.57
N GLU A 326 15.57 38.09 -45.04
CA GLU A 326 16.75 37.54 -45.75
C GLU A 326 16.48 36.20 -46.46
N GLU A 327 15.58 35.36 -45.90
CA GLU A 327 15.21 34.06 -46.48
C GLU A 327 14.46 34.13 -47.80
N PHE A 328 13.85 35.27 -48.13
CA PHE A 328 13.17 35.53 -49.41
C PHE A 328 13.98 36.47 -50.32
N GLU A 329 15.18 36.85 -49.92
CA GLU A 329 16.07 37.73 -50.68
C GLU A 329 16.43 37.08 -52.01
N ASN A 330 16.68 35.79 -52.06
CA ASN A 330 16.93 35.01 -53.28
C ASN A 330 15.74 35.05 -54.27
N VAL A 331 14.51 35.04 -53.78
CA VAL A 331 13.31 35.12 -54.61
C VAL A 331 13.19 36.54 -55.20
N GLY A 332 13.51 37.55 -54.37
CA GLY A 332 13.59 38.98 -54.85
C GLY A 332 14.67 39.21 -55.88
N GLU A 333 15.81 38.51 -55.77
CA GLU A 333 16.88 38.58 -56.82
C GLU A 333 16.47 37.90 -58.12
N ILE A 334 15.84 36.75 -58.07
CA ILE A 334 15.31 36.09 -59.31
C ILE A 334 14.30 36.99 -60.01
N TRP A 335 13.44 37.69 -59.29
CA TRP A 335 12.49 38.60 -59.84
C TRP A 335 13.15 39.84 -60.48
N ARG A 336 14.13 40.44 -59.81
CA ARG A 336 14.90 41.57 -60.36
C ARG A 336 15.64 41.19 -61.64
N ASN A 337 16.08 39.96 -61.77
CA ASN A 337 16.72 39.48 -62.98
C ASN A 337 15.71 39.24 -64.12
N LEU A 338 14.53 38.75 -63.82
CA LEU A 338 13.43 38.61 -64.77
C LEU A 338 12.90 39.96 -65.30
N GLU A 339 12.87 40.99 -64.43
CA GLU A 339 12.47 42.38 -64.85
C GLU A 339 13.47 43.03 -65.80
N LYS A 340 14.74 42.61 -65.73
CA LYS A 340 15.79 43.13 -66.68
C LYS A 340 15.80 42.42 -68.02
N GLU A 341 15.17 41.29 -68.16
CA GLU A 341 15.07 40.48 -69.35
C GLU A 341 13.78 40.75 -70.16
N ILE A 342 12.78 41.42 -69.55
CA ILE A 342 11.56 41.88 -70.25
C ILE A 342 11.68 43.35 -70.62
#